data_c0ecce9ff4858c1377ae250cff4e72f9
#
_entry.id   c0ecce9ff4858c1377ae250cff4e72f9
#
_cell.length_a   1.000
_cell.length_b   1.000
_cell.length_c   1.000
_cell.angle_alpha   90.00
_cell.angle_beta   90.00
_cell.angle_gamma   90.00
#
_symmetry.space_group_name_H-M   'P 1'
#
loop_
_entity.id
_entity.type
_entity.pdbx_description
1 polymer ?
#
loop_
_entity_poly.entity_id
_entity_poly.type
_entity_poly.pdbx_seq_one_letter_code
_entity_poly.pdbx_strand_id
1 'polypeptide(L)'
;MEKILKNSWALFLGMGALMLAYGFQGSLLGVRAVKEEFSLTATGFMMSGYFVGYFIGAKTIPQIISRVGHIRVFAAFASIASLVVLIHAVYVSPFIWFLLRVLTGISMVSIYTVAESWLNDRASNKNRGSVLSIYMVILYGAMGLGMFLLNFSDPGNFEPFILISIITSAALIPILLTKRKPPTFKKISSMSIQEVFISSPFGMVSSFFYGTIQSALFTLLAVYAATMNFSIFQISLVTFLLAVSGAISQWPIGKLSDMFDRRKVIIIVTFAAAFFAFCAILSSRQMYLPGDLATSKFWFYVFLILFSFCSLPMFSLILAHTNDFIPKEKFVAAGASLQFIFGIGAMAGPFLCSIFMGMVGPNGFFIFLLFFHSVIGFYGVYRSKVRPVIENPDSQFVAMPQSITPAGIELNPSTEPIDDPTKQTIEPVVEEIKPNN
;
A
#
# COMPACT_ATOMS: atom_id res chain seq x y z
N MET A 1 18.92 11.49 11.58
CA MET A 1 17.47 11.67 11.40
C MET A 1 17.13 13.11 11.08
N GLU A 2 17.51 14.10 11.88
CA GLU A 2 17.24 15.53 11.65
C GLU A 2 17.67 16.04 10.26
N LYS A 3 18.88 15.68 9.81
CA LYS A 3 19.40 16.07 8.48
C LYS A 3 18.55 15.51 7.33
N ILE A 4 17.97 14.31 7.46
CA ILE A 4 17.07 13.69 6.46
C ILE A 4 15.78 14.48 6.40
N LEU A 5 15.15 14.73 7.55
CA LEU A 5 13.92 15.51 7.64
C LEU A 5 14.11 16.92 7.06
N LYS A 6 15.17 17.61 7.47
CA LYS A 6 15.49 18.96 6.97
C LYS A 6 15.78 19.00 5.47
N ASN A 7 16.31 17.92 4.92
CA ASN A 7 16.62 17.81 3.49
C ASN A 7 15.44 17.38 2.63
N SER A 8 14.44 16.69 3.17
CA SER A 8 13.31 16.12 2.43
C SER A 8 11.95 16.60 2.94
N TRP A 9 11.90 17.66 3.79
CA TRP A 9 10.68 18.14 4.43
C TRP A 9 9.55 18.44 3.44
N ALA A 10 9.88 19.09 2.32
CA ALA A 10 8.88 19.46 1.32
C ALA A 10 8.23 18.24 0.66
N LEU A 11 9.04 17.18 0.41
CA LEU A 11 8.55 15.92 -0.12
C LEU A 11 7.69 15.18 0.92
N PHE A 12 8.15 15.10 2.17
CA PHE A 12 7.40 14.44 3.23
C PHE A 12 6.08 15.16 3.55
N LEU A 13 6.09 16.49 3.55
CA LEU A 13 4.87 17.30 3.75
C LEU A 13 3.88 17.11 2.58
N GLY A 14 4.37 17.19 1.34
CA GLY A 14 3.53 16.97 0.16
C GLY A 14 2.95 15.55 0.12
N MET A 15 3.77 14.52 0.39
CA MET A 15 3.31 13.13 0.46
C MET A 15 2.32 12.92 1.61
N GLY A 16 2.56 13.53 2.78
CA GLY A 16 1.63 13.47 3.90
C GLY A 16 0.26 14.06 3.56
N ALA A 17 0.23 15.24 2.93
CA ALA A 17 -1.01 15.84 2.48
C ALA A 17 -1.74 15.01 1.41
N LEU A 18 -1.01 14.43 0.44
CA LEU A 18 -1.59 13.54 -0.56
C LEU A 18 -2.16 12.26 0.07
N MET A 19 -1.48 11.67 1.05
CA MET A 19 -1.97 10.48 1.74
C MET A 19 -3.18 10.77 2.63
N LEU A 20 -3.22 11.94 3.24
CA LEU A 20 -4.40 12.40 3.99
C LEU A 20 -5.61 12.55 3.05
N ALA A 21 -5.43 13.18 1.89
CA ALA A 21 -6.46 13.27 0.86
C ALA A 21 -6.89 11.89 0.34
N TYR A 22 -5.94 10.99 0.11
CA TYR A 22 -6.19 9.64 -0.39
C TYR A 22 -6.98 8.78 0.63
N GLY A 23 -6.61 8.83 1.91
CA GLY A 23 -7.34 8.14 2.98
C GLY A 23 -8.77 8.65 3.11
N PHE A 24 -8.97 9.97 3.01
CA PHE A 24 -10.30 10.58 3.00
C PHE A 24 -11.12 10.13 1.78
N GLN A 25 -10.53 10.19 0.56
CA GLN A 25 -11.19 9.77 -0.67
C GLN A 25 -11.64 8.29 -0.63
N GLY A 26 -10.78 7.41 -0.10
CA GLY A 26 -11.09 5.97 -0.02
C GLY A 26 -12.32 5.70 0.83
N SER A 27 -12.41 6.28 2.01
CA SER A 27 -13.58 6.16 2.88
C SER A 27 -14.82 6.86 2.30
N LEU A 28 -14.65 8.06 1.75
CA LEU A 28 -15.75 8.82 1.14
C LEU A 28 -16.43 8.06 0.01
N LEU A 29 -15.65 7.56 -0.96
CA LEU A 29 -16.23 6.87 -2.13
C LEU A 29 -16.96 5.59 -1.74
N GLY A 30 -16.46 4.86 -0.73
CA GLY A 30 -17.14 3.67 -0.21
C GLY A 30 -18.51 4.01 0.41
N VAL A 31 -18.54 5.02 1.30
CA VAL A 31 -19.78 5.47 1.95
C VAL A 31 -20.75 6.09 0.95
N ARG A 32 -20.23 6.91 0.03
CA ARG A 32 -21.05 7.56 -1.00
C ARG A 32 -21.67 6.55 -1.95
N ALA A 33 -20.98 5.50 -2.37
CA ALA A 33 -21.54 4.45 -3.21
C ALA A 33 -22.73 3.74 -2.55
N VAL A 34 -22.68 3.53 -1.23
CA VAL A 34 -23.80 2.97 -0.47
C VAL A 34 -24.96 3.96 -0.39
N LYS A 35 -24.70 5.25 -0.17
CA LYS A 35 -25.74 6.31 -0.16
C LYS A 35 -26.43 6.49 -1.52
N GLU A 36 -25.67 6.29 -2.62
CA GLU A 36 -26.19 6.34 -4.00
C GLU A 36 -26.82 5.02 -4.45
N GLU A 37 -27.01 4.09 -3.52
CA GLU A 37 -27.65 2.78 -3.74
C GLU A 37 -26.98 1.95 -4.87
N PHE A 38 -25.66 2.12 -5.07
CA PHE A 38 -24.94 1.29 -6.02
C PHE A 38 -24.98 -0.16 -5.56
N SER A 39 -25.24 -1.09 -6.50
CA SER A 39 -25.13 -2.51 -6.16
C SER A 39 -23.71 -2.84 -5.68
N LEU A 40 -23.59 -3.84 -4.80
CA LEU A 40 -22.27 -4.26 -4.28
C LEU A 40 -21.31 -4.62 -5.42
N THR A 41 -21.80 -5.31 -6.45
CA THR A 41 -21.00 -5.69 -7.62
C THR A 41 -20.52 -4.46 -8.42
N ALA A 42 -21.40 -3.46 -8.63
CA ALA A 42 -21.02 -2.21 -9.29
C ALA A 42 -19.99 -1.42 -8.45
N THR A 43 -20.14 -1.44 -7.12
CA THR A 43 -19.19 -0.82 -6.20
C THR A 43 -17.83 -1.51 -6.27
N GLY A 44 -17.77 -2.84 -6.26
CA GLY A 44 -16.50 -3.59 -6.41
C GLY A 44 -15.85 -3.37 -7.78
N PHE A 45 -16.64 -3.33 -8.85
CA PHE A 45 -16.17 -3.01 -10.19
C PHE A 45 -15.51 -1.62 -10.24
N MET A 46 -16.21 -0.59 -9.76
CA MET A 46 -15.65 0.76 -9.77
C MET A 46 -14.39 0.87 -8.91
N MET A 47 -14.34 0.21 -7.75
CA MET A 47 -13.17 0.22 -6.87
C MET A 47 -11.95 -0.46 -7.51
N SER A 48 -12.14 -1.51 -8.32
CA SER A 48 -11.08 -2.18 -9.08
C SER A 48 -10.38 -1.25 -10.06
N GLY A 49 -11.05 -0.22 -10.54
CA GLY A 49 -10.49 0.78 -11.46
C GLY A 49 -9.19 1.40 -10.97
N TYR A 50 -9.06 1.64 -9.67
CA TYR A 50 -7.82 2.16 -9.08
C TYR A 50 -6.61 1.26 -9.37
N PHE A 51 -6.76 -0.04 -9.16
CA PHE A 51 -5.67 -0.99 -9.37
C PHE A 51 -5.37 -1.23 -10.85
N VAL A 52 -6.38 -1.16 -11.72
CA VAL A 52 -6.20 -1.14 -13.18
C VAL A 52 -5.35 0.07 -13.58
N GLY A 53 -5.68 1.25 -13.07
CA GLY A 53 -4.92 2.46 -13.33
C GLY A 53 -3.51 2.40 -12.76
N TYR A 54 -3.35 1.90 -11.54
CA TYR A 54 -2.05 1.71 -10.90
C TYR A 54 -1.15 0.79 -11.74
N PHE A 55 -1.69 -0.31 -12.24
CA PHE A 55 -0.99 -1.27 -13.08
C PHE A 55 -0.57 -0.67 -14.44
N ILE A 56 -1.45 0.08 -15.09
CA ILE A 56 -1.15 0.79 -16.35
C ILE A 56 -0.05 1.83 -16.10
N GLY A 57 -0.19 2.63 -15.04
CA GLY A 57 0.75 3.68 -14.69
C GLY A 57 2.13 3.11 -14.33
N ALA A 58 2.20 2.00 -13.60
CA ALA A 58 3.46 1.36 -13.25
C ALA A 58 4.32 1.00 -14.48
N LYS A 59 3.69 0.72 -15.62
CA LYS A 59 4.38 0.44 -16.89
C LYS A 59 4.73 1.70 -17.69
N THR A 60 3.87 2.71 -17.67
CA THR A 60 3.97 3.87 -18.58
C THR A 60 4.72 5.06 -17.95
N ILE A 61 4.56 5.27 -16.65
CA ILE A 61 5.11 6.43 -15.94
C ILE A 61 6.64 6.52 -15.96
N PRO A 62 7.41 5.42 -15.81
CA PRO A 62 8.86 5.49 -15.94
C PRO A 62 9.34 6.13 -17.25
N GLN A 63 8.65 5.85 -18.36
CA GLN A 63 8.98 6.43 -19.67
C GLN A 63 8.60 7.93 -19.73
N ILE A 64 7.49 8.32 -19.09
CA ILE A 64 7.08 9.74 -19.03
C ILE A 64 8.07 10.52 -18.18
N ILE A 65 8.46 9.99 -17.00
CA ILE A 65 9.46 10.63 -16.12
C ILE A 65 10.78 10.84 -16.87
N SER A 66 11.26 9.85 -17.63
CA SER A 66 12.50 9.96 -18.39
C SER A 66 12.48 11.04 -19.46
N ARG A 67 11.29 11.36 -20.02
CA ARG A 67 11.12 12.39 -21.07
C ARG A 67 10.91 13.80 -20.53
N VAL A 68 10.06 13.95 -19.51
CA VAL A 68 9.62 15.27 -19.04
C VAL A 68 10.15 15.65 -17.65
N GLY A 69 10.71 14.69 -16.92
CA GLY A 69 11.29 14.88 -15.60
C GLY A 69 10.30 14.76 -14.44
N HIS A 70 10.84 14.53 -13.24
CA HIS A 70 10.10 14.19 -12.03
C HIS A 70 9.11 15.26 -11.58
N ILE A 71 9.53 16.56 -11.54
CA ILE A 71 8.69 17.65 -11.03
C ILE A 71 7.44 17.85 -11.90
N ARG A 72 7.60 17.80 -13.22
CA ARG A 72 6.48 17.98 -14.15
C ARG A 72 5.48 16.82 -14.06
N VAL A 73 5.99 15.59 -13.95
CA VAL A 73 5.14 14.40 -13.76
C VAL A 73 4.39 14.50 -12.45
N PHE A 74 5.06 14.84 -11.34
CA PHE A 74 4.41 15.02 -10.04
C PHE A 74 3.29 16.08 -10.11
N ALA A 75 3.59 17.26 -10.66
CA ALA A 75 2.63 18.35 -10.78
C ALA A 75 1.41 17.98 -11.64
N ALA A 76 1.67 17.38 -12.82
CA ALA A 76 0.60 16.99 -13.74
C ALA A 76 -0.35 15.95 -13.10
N PHE A 77 0.20 14.89 -12.51
CA PHE A 77 -0.62 13.81 -11.98
C PHE A 77 -1.29 14.15 -10.64
N ALA A 78 -0.70 15.00 -9.82
CA ALA A 78 -1.41 15.51 -8.65
C ALA A 78 -2.53 16.49 -9.04
N SER A 79 -2.35 17.29 -10.09
CA SER A 79 -3.43 18.13 -10.65
C SER A 79 -4.56 17.26 -11.24
N ILE A 80 -4.23 16.19 -11.98
CA ILE A 80 -5.22 15.23 -12.47
C ILE A 80 -5.97 14.59 -11.30
N ALA A 81 -5.28 14.14 -10.24
CA ALA A 81 -5.91 13.56 -9.07
C ALA A 81 -6.92 14.54 -8.41
N SER A 82 -6.55 15.83 -8.29
CA SER A 82 -7.43 16.87 -7.76
C SER A 82 -8.69 17.07 -8.62
N LEU A 83 -8.53 17.15 -9.94
CA LEU A 83 -9.65 17.31 -10.88
C LEU A 83 -10.59 16.10 -10.87
N VAL A 84 -10.03 14.90 -10.89
CA VAL A 84 -10.78 13.64 -10.89
C VAL A 84 -11.69 13.52 -9.67
N VAL A 85 -11.24 13.99 -8.51
CA VAL A 85 -12.07 14.00 -7.29
C VAL A 85 -13.31 14.88 -7.46
N LEU A 86 -13.17 16.06 -8.04
CA LEU A 86 -14.31 16.97 -8.30
C LEU A 86 -15.29 16.36 -9.30
N ILE A 87 -14.79 15.65 -10.32
CA ILE A 87 -15.63 15.01 -11.33
C ILE A 87 -16.48 13.89 -10.73
N HIS A 88 -15.96 13.15 -9.70
CA HIS A 88 -16.77 12.16 -8.97
C HIS A 88 -18.02 12.78 -8.33
N ALA A 89 -17.94 14.03 -7.85
CA ALA A 89 -19.07 14.72 -7.24
C ALA A 89 -20.13 15.13 -8.26
N VAL A 90 -19.72 15.40 -9.51
CA VAL A 90 -20.62 15.89 -10.59
C VAL A 90 -21.32 14.73 -11.31
N TYR A 91 -20.59 13.67 -11.60
CA TYR A 91 -21.12 12.55 -12.38
C TYR A 91 -21.21 11.29 -11.52
N VAL A 92 -22.39 11.06 -10.97
CA VAL A 92 -22.66 9.91 -10.10
C VAL A 92 -23.08 8.71 -10.95
N SER A 93 -22.12 7.89 -11.33
CA SER A 93 -22.31 6.66 -12.12
C SER A 93 -21.21 5.66 -11.84
N PRO A 94 -21.50 4.38 -11.60
CA PRO A 94 -20.48 3.36 -11.33
C PRO A 94 -19.45 3.23 -12.46
N PHE A 95 -19.88 3.34 -13.71
CA PHE A 95 -18.97 3.24 -14.87
C PHE A 95 -18.06 4.48 -14.99
N ILE A 96 -18.61 5.70 -14.82
CA ILE A 96 -17.79 6.92 -14.82
C ILE A 96 -16.82 6.87 -13.63
N TRP A 97 -17.27 6.45 -12.46
CA TRP A 97 -16.41 6.31 -11.28
C TRP A 97 -15.31 5.28 -11.50
N PHE A 98 -15.58 4.19 -12.22
CA PHE A 98 -14.53 3.25 -12.63
C PHE A 98 -13.42 3.95 -13.44
N LEU A 99 -13.80 4.73 -14.47
CA LEU A 99 -12.83 5.45 -15.29
C LEU A 99 -12.04 6.49 -14.48
N LEU A 100 -12.71 7.21 -13.60
CA LEU A 100 -12.09 8.18 -12.70
C LEU A 100 -11.14 7.50 -11.70
N ARG A 101 -11.49 6.31 -11.20
CA ARG A 101 -10.61 5.50 -10.37
C ARG A 101 -9.39 5.00 -11.13
N VAL A 102 -9.51 4.67 -12.43
CA VAL A 102 -8.35 4.38 -13.28
C VAL A 102 -7.41 5.57 -13.34
N LEU A 103 -7.92 6.78 -13.58
CA LEU A 103 -7.10 8.00 -13.57
C LEU A 103 -6.47 8.28 -12.20
N THR A 104 -7.20 8.04 -11.11
CA THR A 104 -6.66 8.14 -9.74
C THR A 104 -5.50 7.17 -9.55
N GLY A 105 -5.63 5.92 -9.98
CA GLY A 105 -4.59 4.90 -9.87
C GLY A 105 -3.32 5.26 -10.64
N ILE A 106 -3.46 5.74 -11.89
CA ILE A 106 -2.33 6.24 -12.69
C ILE A 106 -1.67 7.43 -11.97
N SER A 107 -2.45 8.36 -11.43
CA SER A 107 -1.95 9.52 -10.73
C SER A 107 -1.16 9.13 -9.47
N MET A 108 -1.69 8.21 -8.67
CA MET A 108 -1.06 7.80 -7.42
C MET A 108 0.26 7.06 -7.66
N VAL A 109 0.32 6.12 -8.61
CA VAL A 109 1.59 5.44 -8.91
C VAL A 109 2.63 6.40 -9.49
N SER A 110 2.21 7.43 -10.22
CA SER A 110 3.10 8.49 -10.72
C SER A 110 3.73 9.26 -9.57
N ILE A 111 2.92 9.66 -8.61
CA ILE A 111 3.32 10.39 -7.41
C ILE A 111 4.27 9.53 -6.55
N TYR A 112 3.94 8.26 -6.30
CA TYR A 112 4.80 7.34 -5.56
C TYR A 112 6.14 7.15 -6.26
N THR A 113 6.15 6.88 -7.56
CA THR A 113 7.40 6.68 -8.32
C THR A 113 8.32 7.90 -8.24
N VAL A 114 7.77 9.10 -8.36
CA VAL A 114 8.56 10.36 -8.23
C VAL A 114 9.07 10.52 -6.80
N ALA A 115 8.22 10.34 -5.80
CA ALA A 115 8.61 10.52 -4.40
C ALA A 115 9.69 9.52 -3.98
N GLU A 116 9.53 8.25 -4.32
CA GLU A 116 10.45 7.17 -3.99
C GLU A 116 11.79 7.32 -4.74
N SER A 117 11.77 7.75 -6.01
CA SER A 117 12.99 8.10 -6.74
C SER A 117 13.78 9.21 -6.05
N TRP A 118 13.08 10.24 -5.53
CA TRP A 118 13.73 11.33 -4.81
C TRP A 118 14.28 10.91 -3.45
N LEU A 119 13.56 10.06 -2.73
CA LEU A 119 14.04 9.51 -1.46
C LEU A 119 15.27 8.63 -1.68
N ASN A 120 15.24 7.79 -2.71
CA ASN A 120 16.35 6.91 -3.04
C ASN A 120 17.62 7.69 -3.44
N ASP A 121 17.49 8.74 -4.25
CA ASP A 121 18.62 9.60 -4.64
C ASP A 121 19.28 10.29 -3.43
N ARG A 122 18.53 10.56 -2.36
CA ARG A 122 19.02 11.24 -1.15
C ARG A 122 19.45 10.28 -0.05
N ALA A 123 19.08 9.03 -0.16
CA ALA A 123 19.43 8.01 0.81
C ALA A 123 20.88 7.53 0.57
N SER A 124 21.63 7.41 1.65
CA SER A 124 22.90 6.67 1.67
C SER A 124 22.67 5.24 2.16
N ASN A 125 23.61 4.34 1.88
CA ASN A 125 23.53 2.96 2.37
C ASN A 125 23.32 2.86 3.89
N LYS A 126 23.87 3.83 4.66
CA LYS A 126 23.76 3.89 6.12
C LYS A 126 22.38 4.33 6.62
N ASN A 127 21.60 5.05 5.81
CA ASN A 127 20.35 5.66 6.28
C ASN A 127 19.10 5.25 5.50
N ARG A 128 19.19 4.35 4.50
CA ARG A 128 18.04 3.86 3.70
C ARG A 128 16.89 3.36 4.57
N GLY A 129 17.17 2.51 5.55
CA GLY A 129 16.16 1.99 6.45
C GLY A 129 15.44 3.08 7.26
N SER A 130 16.18 4.10 7.74
CA SER A 130 15.57 5.24 8.44
C SER A 130 14.70 6.09 7.53
N VAL A 131 15.14 6.33 6.29
CA VAL A 131 14.34 7.05 5.27
C VAL A 131 13.04 6.30 4.99
N LEU A 132 13.12 4.99 4.76
CA LEU A 132 11.97 4.13 4.49
C LEU A 132 11.01 4.11 5.69
N SER A 133 11.51 4.00 6.92
CA SER A 133 10.67 4.01 8.13
C SER A 133 9.91 5.33 8.30
N ILE A 134 10.57 6.48 8.11
CA ILE A 134 9.92 7.79 8.15
C ILE A 134 8.85 7.89 7.06
N TYR A 135 9.18 7.45 5.85
CA TYR A 135 8.25 7.45 4.73
C TYR A 135 7.00 6.62 5.04
N MET A 136 7.16 5.41 5.58
CA MET A 136 6.04 4.56 5.97
C MET A 136 5.16 5.20 7.06
N VAL A 137 5.77 5.80 8.09
CA VAL A 137 5.01 6.49 9.16
C VAL A 137 4.18 7.63 8.58
N ILE A 138 4.74 8.40 7.63
CA ILE A 138 4.02 9.48 6.96
C ILE A 138 2.89 8.93 6.09
N LEU A 139 3.16 7.89 5.27
CA LEU A 139 2.13 7.30 4.41
C LEU A 139 0.94 6.77 5.21
N TYR A 140 1.19 5.87 6.16
CA TYR A 140 0.12 5.22 6.91
C TYR A 140 -0.52 6.14 7.94
N GLY A 141 0.27 6.98 8.60
CA GLY A 141 -0.23 7.94 9.58
C GLY A 141 -1.14 8.98 8.94
N ALA A 142 -0.70 9.60 7.86
CA ALA A 142 -1.51 10.59 7.15
C ALA A 142 -2.75 9.96 6.50
N MET A 143 -2.62 8.76 5.90
CA MET A 143 -3.76 8.03 5.35
C MET A 143 -4.79 7.71 6.43
N GLY A 144 -4.36 7.20 7.59
CA GLY A 144 -5.24 6.93 8.71
C GLY A 144 -5.95 8.17 9.25
N LEU A 145 -5.22 9.29 9.42
CA LEU A 145 -5.83 10.57 9.80
C LEU A 145 -6.82 11.07 8.75
N GLY A 146 -6.53 10.88 7.47
CA GLY A 146 -7.42 11.23 6.37
C GLY A 146 -8.78 10.55 6.44
N MET A 147 -8.83 9.31 6.93
CA MET A 147 -10.09 8.57 7.10
C MET A 147 -11.03 9.24 8.10
N PHE A 148 -10.49 9.94 9.12
CA PHE A 148 -11.31 10.69 10.08
C PHE A 148 -11.86 12.01 9.52
N LEU A 149 -11.31 12.54 8.43
CA LEU A 149 -11.84 13.75 7.80
C LEU A 149 -13.28 13.56 7.30
N LEU A 150 -13.70 12.33 7.08
CA LEU A 150 -15.09 12.00 6.75
C LEU A 150 -16.12 12.48 7.80
N ASN A 151 -15.70 12.70 9.05
CA ASN A 151 -16.57 13.17 10.13
C ASN A 151 -16.87 14.69 10.08
N PHE A 152 -16.13 15.46 9.30
CA PHE A 152 -16.27 16.91 9.25
C PHE A 152 -17.23 17.42 8.16
N SER A 153 -17.79 16.51 7.35
CA SER A 153 -18.73 16.87 6.29
C SER A 153 -19.68 15.70 5.96
N ASP A 154 -20.86 15.99 5.43
CA ASP A 154 -21.79 14.93 5.01
C ASP A 154 -21.28 14.28 3.71
N PRO A 155 -21.05 12.95 3.70
CA PRO A 155 -20.66 12.22 2.49
C PRO A 155 -21.66 12.32 1.34
N GLY A 156 -22.91 12.74 1.60
CA GLY A 156 -23.96 12.97 0.60
C GLY A 156 -23.75 14.25 -0.23
N ASN A 157 -22.92 15.17 0.22
CA ASN A 157 -22.77 16.51 -0.34
C ASN A 157 -21.48 16.66 -1.18
N PHE A 158 -21.25 17.88 -1.71
CA PHE A 158 -20.06 18.21 -2.51
C PHE A 158 -18.84 18.57 -1.67
N GLU A 159 -19.03 19.07 -0.45
CA GLU A 159 -17.99 19.61 0.39
C GLU A 159 -16.83 18.64 0.64
N PRO A 160 -17.03 17.32 0.91
CA PRO A 160 -15.94 16.37 1.07
C PRO A 160 -15.05 16.29 -0.17
N PHE A 161 -15.63 16.31 -1.37
CA PHE A 161 -14.88 16.24 -2.63
C PHE A 161 -14.05 17.50 -2.86
N ILE A 162 -14.62 18.68 -2.54
CA ILE A 162 -13.91 19.96 -2.61
C ILE A 162 -12.72 19.96 -1.64
N LEU A 163 -12.92 19.50 -0.39
CA LEU A 163 -11.87 19.45 0.61
C LEU A 163 -10.72 18.52 0.20
N ILE A 164 -11.02 17.34 -0.35
CA ILE A 164 -10.00 16.42 -0.88
C ILE A 164 -9.21 17.09 -2.00
N SER A 165 -9.89 17.78 -2.92
CA SER A 165 -9.27 18.50 -4.04
C SER A 165 -8.34 19.64 -3.55
N ILE A 166 -8.78 20.40 -2.55
CA ILE A 166 -7.97 21.48 -1.93
C ILE A 166 -6.70 20.88 -1.31
N ILE A 167 -6.83 19.82 -0.49
CA ILE A 167 -5.68 19.18 0.17
C ILE A 167 -4.71 18.63 -0.87
N THR A 168 -5.23 17.97 -1.92
CA THR A 168 -4.43 17.41 -3.02
C THR A 168 -3.68 18.50 -3.78
N SER A 169 -4.34 19.63 -4.06
CA SER A 169 -3.71 20.78 -4.73
C SER A 169 -2.68 21.47 -3.83
N ALA A 170 -2.98 21.64 -2.54
CA ALA A 170 -2.06 22.23 -1.57
C ALA A 170 -0.79 21.41 -1.38
N ALA A 171 -0.87 20.09 -1.52
CA ALA A 171 0.27 19.18 -1.44
C ALA A 171 1.36 19.44 -2.51
N LEU A 172 1.00 20.07 -3.63
CA LEU A 172 1.93 20.46 -4.68
C LEU A 172 2.86 21.61 -4.26
N ILE A 173 2.37 22.53 -3.44
CA ILE A 173 3.04 23.79 -3.14
C ILE A 173 4.46 23.59 -2.60
N PRO A 174 4.69 22.79 -1.54
CA PRO A 174 6.03 22.64 -0.97
C PRO A 174 7.02 22.01 -1.94
N ILE A 175 6.55 21.11 -2.81
CA ILE A 175 7.41 20.41 -3.79
C ILE A 175 7.79 21.35 -4.94
N LEU A 176 6.84 22.12 -5.47
CA LEU A 176 7.08 23.05 -6.58
C LEU A 176 7.96 24.24 -6.18
N LEU A 177 7.89 24.68 -4.92
CA LEU A 177 8.73 25.76 -4.39
C LEU A 177 10.14 25.31 -4.01
N THR A 178 10.43 24.02 -4.08
CA THR A 178 11.77 23.49 -3.77
C THR A 178 12.77 23.83 -4.89
N LYS A 179 13.89 24.48 -4.54
CA LYS A 179 14.98 24.84 -5.47
C LYS A 179 15.93 23.70 -5.82
N ARG A 180 15.65 22.46 -5.39
CA ARG A 180 16.57 21.31 -5.54
C ARG A 180 16.42 20.66 -6.90
N LYS A 181 17.56 20.23 -7.47
CA LYS A 181 17.58 19.47 -8.73
C LYS A 181 16.88 18.11 -8.54
N PRO A 182 16.02 17.71 -9.48
CA PRO A 182 15.43 16.39 -9.48
C PRO A 182 16.51 15.30 -9.74
N PRO A 183 16.30 14.08 -9.25
CA PRO A 183 17.20 12.94 -9.53
C PRO A 183 17.19 12.62 -11.03
N THR A 184 18.27 11.99 -11.49
CA THR A 184 18.29 11.34 -12.80
C THR A 184 17.51 10.03 -12.71
N PHE A 185 16.57 9.81 -13.64
CA PHE A 185 15.81 8.57 -13.65
C PHE A 185 16.69 7.41 -14.11
N LYS A 186 16.86 6.39 -13.27
CA LYS A 186 17.53 5.12 -13.63
C LYS A 186 16.46 4.09 -13.96
N LYS A 187 16.57 3.46 -15.12
CA LYS A 187 15.68 2.35 -15.49
C LYS A 187 16.04 1.13 -14.64
N ILE A 188 15.09 0.71 -13.81
CA ILE A 188 15.24 -0.49 -12.99
C ILE A 188 15.02 -1.71 -13.87
N SER A 189 15.95 -2.68 -13.81
CA SER A 189 15.76 -3.98 -14.47
C SER A 189 14.71 -4.80 -13.72
N SER A 190 13.92 -5.58 -14.44
CA SER A 190 13.03 -6.59 -13.85
C SER A 190 13.56 -7.99 -14.18
N MET A 191 13.41 -8.92 -13.26
CA MET A 191 13.56 -10.36 -13.56
C MET A 191 12.33 -10.83 -14.33
N SER A 192 12.50 -11.83 -15.19
CA SER A 192 11.33 -12.43 -15.82
C SER A 192 10.42 -13.10 -14.77
N ILE A 193 9.10 -13.06 -14.99
CA ILE A 193 8.12 -13.71 -14.11
C ILE A 193 8.44 -15.19 -13.94
N GLN A 194 8.89 -15.85 -15.03
CA GLN A 194 9.26 -17.25 -15.00
C GLN A 194 10.47 -17.53 -14.12
N GLU A 195 11.51 -16.70 -14.16
CA GLU A 195 12.68 -16.85 -13.30
C GLU A 195 12.32 -16.70 -11.82
N VAL A 196 11.50 -15.70 -11.46
CA VAL A 196 11.05 -15.51 -10.07
C VAL A 196 10.15 -16.66 -9.64
N PHE A 197 9.28 -17.17 -10.52
CA PHE A 197 8.42 -18.32 -10.23
C PHE A 197 9.24 -19.60 -9.99
N ILE A 198 10.27 -19.86 -10.77
CA ILE A 198 11.16 -21.02 -10.58
C ILE A 198 11.94 -20.87 -9.25
N SER A 199 12.42 -19.66 -8.95
CA SER A 199 13.18 -19.39 -7.74
C SER A 199 12.32 -19.44 -6.49
N SER A 200 11.15 -18.82 -6.48
CA SER A 200 10.23 -18.74 -5.33
C SER A 200 8.76 -18.90 -5.74
N PRO A 201 8.31 -20.14 -6.06
CA PRO A 201 6.91 -20.38 -6.42
C PRO A 201 5.93 -19.98 -5.32
N PHE A 202 6.31 -20.20 -4.04
CA PHE A 202 5.48 -19.81 -2.90
C PHE A 202 5.34 -18.28 -2.81
N GLY A 203 6.44 -17.55 -2.96
CA GLY A 203 6.40 -16.07 -2.97
C GLY A 203 5.52 -15.52 -4.09
N MET A 204 5.64 -16.07 -5.29
CA MET A 204 4.90 -15.60 -6.47
C MET A 204 3.38 -15.81 -6.34
N VAL A 205 2.96 -17.04 -5.97
CA VAL A 205 1.54 -17.38 -5.78
C VAL A 205 0.95 -16.62 -4.61
N SER A 206 1.69 -16.53 -3.50
CA SER A 206 1.24 -15.77 -2.32
C SER A 206 1.11 -14.27 -2.64
N SER A 207 1.99 -13.71 -3.46
CA SER A 207 1.91 -12.31 -3.90
C SER A 207 0.63 -12.03 -4.69
N PHE A 208 0.24 -12.92 -5.61
CA PHE A 208 -1.00 -12.80 -6.37
C PHE A 208 -2.24 -12.80 -5.45
N PHE A 209 -2.38 -13.82 -4.62
CA PHE A 209 -3.54 -13.94 -3.71
C PHE A 209 -3.55 -12.85 -2.65
N TYR A 210 -2.37 -12.44 -2.17
CA TYR A 210 -2.31 -11.34 -1.22
C TYR A 210 -2.69 -9.99 -1.86
N GLY A 211 -2.31 -9.75 -3.11
CA GLY A 211 -2.81 -8.60 -3.88
C GLY A 211 -4.34 -8.58 -3.96
N THR A 212 -4.95 -9.75 -4.20
CA THR A 212 -6.40 -9.93 -4.24
C THR A 212 -7.06 -9.62 -2.89
N ILE A 213 -6.48 -10.12 -1.78
CA ILE A 213 -6.95 -9.84 -0.41
C ILE A 213 -6.86 -8.35 -0.08
N GLN A 214 -5.69 -7.80 -0.26
CA GLN A 214 -5.37 -6.47 0.24
C GLN A 214 -6.12 -5.36 -0.49
N SER A 215 -6.26 -5.49 -1.80
CA SER A 215 -7.02 -4.52 -2.60
C SER A 215 -8.49 -4.47 -2.18
N ALA A 216 -9.10 -5.63 -1.94
CA ALA A 216 -10.46 -5.72 -1.40
C ALA A 216 -10.55 -5.13 0.02
N LEU A 217 -9.57 -5.45 0.88
CA LEU A 217 -9.54 -4.98 2.26
C LEU A 217 -9.53 -3.45 2.36
N PHE A 218 -8.65 -2.77 1.62
CA PHE A 218 -8.54 -1.31 1.67
C PHE A 218 -9.65 -0.56 0.94
N THR A 219 -10.31 -1.18 -0.02
CA THR A 219 -11.35 -0.50 -0.80
C THR A 219 -12.77 -0.80 -0.34
N LEU A 220 -13.03 -2.00 0.18
CA LEU A 220 -14.39 -2.43 0.52
C LEU A 220 -14.68 -2.49 2.02
N LEU A 221 -13.69 -2.27 2.92
CA LEU A 221 -13.95 -2.25 4.36
C LEU A 221 -14.91 -1.12 4.76
N ALA A 222 -14.76 0.08 4.16
CA ALA A 222 -15.66 1.20 4.39
C ALA A 222 -17.07 0.90 3.84
N VAL A 223 -17.17 0.23 2.68
CA VAL A 223 -18.45 -0.23 2.09
C VAL A 223 -19.11 -1.25 3.01
N TYR A 224 -18.34 -2.25 3.48
CA TYR A 224 -18.82 -3.24 4.45
C TYR A 224 -19.39 -2.57 5.70
N ALA A 225 -18.63 -1.66 6.31
CA ALA A 225 -19.08 -0.98 7.53
C ALA A 225 -20.31 -0.09 7.27
N ALA A 226 -20.41 0.57 6.11
CA ALA A 226 -21.58 1.34 5.72
C ALA A 226 -22.83 0.45 5.50
N THR A 227 -22.67 -0.71 4.85
CA THR A 227 -23.78 -1.68 4.67
C THR A 227 -24.21 -2.33 5.98
N MET A 228 -23.33 -2.36 6.99
CA MET A 228 -23.65 -2.79 8.36
C MET A 228 -24.29 -1.68 9.21
N ASN A 229 -24.65 -0.55 8.61
CA ASN A 229 -25.24 0.63 9.28
C ASN A 229 -24.35 1.20 10.41
N PHE A 230 -23.01 1.15 10.24
CA PHE A 230 -22.10 1.82 11.14
C PHE A 230 -22.18 3.34 10.94
N SER A 231 -22.10 4.11 12.03
CA SER A 231 -22.00 5.57 11.94
C SER A 231 -20.72 5.99 11.21
N ILE A 232 -20.70 7.21 10.68
CA ILE A 232 -19.51 7.77 9.99
C ILE A 232 -18.27 7.67 10.86
N PHE A 233 -18.39 7.99 12.17
CA PHE A 233 -17.29 7.83 13.13
C PHE A 233 -16.84 6.37 13.25
N GLN A 234 -17.75 5.41 13.31
CA GLN A 234 -17.41 3.99 13.39
C GLN A 234 -16.75 3.48 12.11
N ILE A 235 -17.16 3.96 10.93
CA ILE A 235 -16.53 3.64 9.65
C ILE A 235 -15.07 4.16 9.63
N SER A 236 -14.87 5.41 10.06
CA SER A 236 -13.54 6.00 10.17
C SER A 236 -12.67 5.24 11.17
N LEU A 237 -13.24 4.85 12.32
CA LEU A 237 -12.54 4.09 13.34
C LEU A 237 -12.11 2.70 12.83
N VAL A 238 -12.99 1.96 12.16
CA VAL A 238 -12.72 0.63 11.58
C VAL A 238 -11.56 0.70 10.58
N THR A 239 -11.59 1.66 9.68
CA THR A 239 -10.53 1.84 8.66
C THR A 239 -9.22 2.31 9.26
N PHE A 240 -9.26 3.17 10.28
CA PHE A 240 -8.09 3.63 11.02
C PHE A 240 -7.45 2.49 11.84
N LEU A 241 -8.25 1.71 12.57
CA LEU A 241 -7.76 0.57 13.36
C LEU A 241 -7.07 -0.47 12.47
N LEU A 242 -7.61 -0.71 11.26
CA LEU A 242 -6.95 -1.53 10.24
C LEU A 242 -5.54 -1.01 9.95
N ALA A 243 -5.42 0.26 9.58
CA ALA A 243 -4.15 0.85 9.16
C ALA A 243 -3.10 0.87 10.29
N VAL A 244 -3.51 1.29 11.50
CA VAL A 244 -2.62 1.41 12.66
C VAL A 244 -2.16 0.03 13.15
N SER A 245 -3.08 -0.93 13.26
CA SER A 245 -2.74 -2.30 13.66
C SER A 245 -1.73 -2.93 12.71
N GLY A 246 -1.93 -2.76 11.39
CA GLY A 246 -1.01 -3.24 10.39
C GLY A 246 0.35 -2.55 10.43
N ALA A 247 0.41 -1.26 10.70
CA ALA A 247 1.67 -0.54 10.85
C ALA A 247 2.46 -1.03 12.08
N ILE A 248 1.79 -1.21 13.21
CA ILE A 248 2.40 -1.70 14.46
C ILE A 248 2.90 -3.14 14.29
N SER A 249 2.16 -3.98 13.59
CA SER A 249 2.47 -5.41 13.43
C SER A 249 3.73 -5.69 12.60
N GLN A 250 4.17 -4.74 11.77
CA GLN A 250 5.36 -4.91 10.91
C GLN A 250 6.60 -5.29 11.72
N TRP A 251 6.81 -4.61 12.86
CA TRP A 251 8.01 -4.85 13.66
C TRP A 251 8.01 -6.22 14.38
N PRO A 252 6.99 -6.61 15.19
CA PRO A 252 7.02 -7.89 15.89
C PRO A 252 6.95 -9.09 14.95
N ILE A 253 6.14 -9.03 13.89
CA ILE A 253 6.06 -10.13 12.92
C ILE A 253 7.33 -10.21 12.08
N GLY A 254 7.92 -9.07 11.71
CA GLY A 254 9.22 -9.04 11.05
C GLY A 254 10.30 -9.70 11.88
N LYS A 255 10.40 -9.34 13.17
CA LYS A 255 11.36 -9.97 14.10
C LYS A 255 11.16 -11.49 14.21
N LEU A 256 9.90 -11.94 14.29
CA LEU A 256 9.60 -13.39 14.30
C LEU A 256 10.08 -14.06 13.01
N SER A 257 9.93 -13.41 11.86
CA SER A 257 10.36 -13.98 10.57
C SER A 257 11.88 -14.05 10.40
N ASP A 258 12.63 -13.23 11.14
CA ASP A 258 14.10 -13.30 11.15
C ASP A 258 14.64 -14.33 12.18
N MET A 259 13.81 -14.69 13.18
CA MET A 259 14.19 -15.67 14.21
C MET A 259 13.80 -17.12 13.86
N PHE A 260 12.76 -17.29 13.04
CA PHE A 260 12.21 -18.59 12.68
C PHE A 260 12.17 -18.79 11.17
N ASP A 261 11.93 -20.02 10.72
CA ASP A 261 11.66 -20.31 9.30
C ASP A 261 10.55 -19.39 8.78
N ARG A 262 10.93 -18.47 7.91
CA ARG A 262 10.05 -17.42 7.37
C ARG A 262 8.79 -17.97 6.72
N ARG A 263 8.88 -19.13 6.06
CA ARG A 263 7.74 -19.82 5.48
C ARG A 263 6.75 -20.27 6.55
N LYS A 264 7.25 -20.82 7.67
CA LYS A 264 6.38 -21.20 8.79
C LYS A 264 5.69 -19.99 9.40
N VAL A 265 6.41 -18.87 9.55
CA VAL A 265 5.80 -17.61 10.03
C VAL A 265 4.69 -17.15 9.08
N ILE A 266 4.91 -17.16 7.76
CA ILE A 266 3.87 -16.82 6.77
C ILE A 266 2.65 -17.74 6.91
N ILE A 267 2.84 -19.04 7.04
CA ILE A 267 1.75 -20.02 7.20
C ILE A 267 0.96 -19.75 8.49
N ILE A 268 1.64 -19.51 9.61
CA ILE A 268 1.00 -19.26 10.90
C ILE A 268 0.20 -17.97 10.87
N VAL A 269 0.79 -16.84 10.43
CA VAL A 269 0.09 -15.56 10.41
C VAL A 269 -1.07 -15.54 9.42
N THR A 270 -0.96 -16.27 8.31
CA THR A 270 -2.03 -16.40 7.33
C THR A 270 -3.22 -17.19 7.87
N PHE A 271 -3.00 -18.34 8.56
CA PHE A 271 -4.08 -19.07 9.20
C PHE A 271 -4.66 -18.32 10.40
N ALA A 272 -3.84 -17.57 11.16
CA ALA A 272 -4.32 -16.71 12.21
C ALA A 272 -5.22 -15.58 11.65
N ALA A 273 -4.84 -14.96 10.53
CA ALA A 273 -5.69 -13.99 9.85
C ALA A 273 -7.03 -14.62 9.40
N ALA A 274 -7.00 -15.82 8.80
CA ALA A 274 -8.22 -16.55 8.44
C ALA A 274 -9.10 -16.83 9.66
N PHE A 275 -8.51 -17.26 10.78
CA PHE A 275 -9.22 -17.50 12.03
C PHE A 275 -9.87 -16.22 12.60
N PHE A 276 -9.15 -15.11 12.62
CA PHE A 276 -9.70 -13.83 13.10
C PHE A 276 -10.75 -13.25 12.14
N ALA A 277 -10.65 -13.49 10.83
CA ALA A 277 -11.72 -13.18 9.88
C ALA A 277 -12.99 -13.99 10.19
N PHE A 278 -12.85 -15.28 10.53
CA PHE A 278 -13.97 -16.11 10.98
C PHE A 278 -14.60 -15.58 12.28
N CYS A 279 -13.78 -15.20 13.28
CA CYS A 279 -14.28 -14.59 14.51
C CYS A 279 -15.00 -13.26 14.26
N ALA A 280 -14.52 -12.44 13.31
CA ALA A 280 -15.21 -11.22 12.90
C ALA A 280 -16.58 -11.49 12.27
N ILE A 281 -16.73 -12.57 11.48
CA ILE A 281 -18.04 -13.01 10.96
C ILE A 281 -18.99 -13.36 12.11
N LEU A 282 -18.52 -14.11 13.11
CA LEU A 282 -19.35 -14.49 14.25
C LEU A 282 -19.83 -13.27 15.03
N SER A 283 -18.91 -12.33 15.32
CA SER A 283 -19.24 -11.09 16.04
C SER A 283 -20.22 -10.20 15.25
N SER A 284 -20.03 -10.09 13.94
CA SER A 284 -20.93 -9.29 13.09
C SER A 284 -22.33 -9.89 12.98
N ARG A 285 -22.46 -11.22 12.97
CA ARG A 285 -23.77 -11.89 13.00
C ARG A 285 -24.53 -11.62 14.30
N GLN A 286 -23.82 -11.58 15.42
CA GLN A 286 -24.43 -11.26 16.72
C GLN A 286 -25.02 -9.85 16.77
N MET A 287 -24.54 -8.91 15.95
CA MET A 287 -25.12 -7.55 15.88
C MET A 287 -26.58 -7.51 15.38
N TYR A 288 -27.03 -8.57 14.69
CA TYR A 288 -28.41 -8.71 14.20
C TYR A 288 -29.31 -9.55 15.11
N LEU A 289 -28.75 -10.16 16.15
CA LEU A 289 -29.50 -10.98 17.11
C LEU A 289 -29.85 -10.15 18.34
N PRO A 290 -30.94 -10.51 19.05
CA PRO A 290 -31.25 -9.92 20.35
C PRO A 290 -30.07 -10.12 21.32
N GLY A 291 -29.53 -9.03 21.85
CA GLY A 291 -28.38 -9.08 22.76
C GLY A 291 -27.70 -7.71 22.93
N ASP A 292 -26.58 -7.70 23.59
CA ASP A 292 -25.79 -6.49 23.79
C ASP A 292 -25.00 -6.14 22.52
N LEU A 293 -25.51 -5.16 21.78
CA LEU A 293 -24.89 -4.64 20.56
C LEU A 293 -23.50 -4.03 20.85
N ALA A 294 -23.31 -3.43 22.01
CA ALA A 294 -22.04 -2.81 22.37
C ALA A 294 -20.93 -3.86 22.52
N THR A 295 -21.24 -4.97 23.21
CA THR A 295 -20.33 -6.12 23.35
C THR A 295 -20.02 -6.75 22.00
N SER A 296 -21.00 -6.93 21.11
CA SER A 296 -20.78 -7.49 19.79
C SER A 296 -19.89 -6.60 18.92
N LYS A 297 -20.07 -5.28 18.95
CA LYS A 297 -19.22 -4.32 18.27
C LYS A 297 -17.81 -4.29 18.86
N PHE A 298 -17.66 -4.36 20.18
CA PHE A 298 -16.33 -4.41 20.83
C PHE A 298 -15.53 -5.61 20.35
N TRP A 299 -16.09 -6.82 20.35
CA TRP A 299 -15.41 -8.01 19.87
C TRP A 299 -15.10 -7.95 18.37
N PHE A 300 -15.98 -7.33 17.57
CA PHE A 300 -15.71 -7.09 16.17
C PHE A 300 -14.45 -6.24 15.97
N TYR A 301 -14.29 -5.13 16.71
CA TYR A 301 -13.08 -4.30 16.65
C TYR A 301 -11.83 -5.08 17.09
N VAL A 302 -11.93 -5.87 18.14
CA VAL A 302 -10.82 -6.71 18.61
C VAL A 302 -10.38 -7.68 17.52
N PHE A 303 -11.32 -8.40 16.90
CA PHE A 303 -10.98 -9.36 15.85
C PHE A 303 -10.50 -8.69 14.58
N LEU A 304 -10.99 -7.52 14.23
CA LEU A 304 -10.46 -6.73 13.13
C LEU A 304 -9.01 -6.31 13.36
N ILE A 305 -8.68 -5.85 14.57
CA ILE A 305 -7.30 -5.50 14.95
C ILE A 305 -6.38 -6.72 14.83
N LEU A 306 -6.78 -7.87 15.38
CA LEU A 306 -5.99 -9.10 15.32
C LEU A 306 -5.86 -9.64 13.89
N PHE A 307 -6.92 -9.57 13.09
CA PHE A 307 -6.88 -9.86 11.66
C PHE A 307 -5.86 -8.99 10.95
N SER A 308 -5.95 -7.67 11.13
CA SER A 308 -5.06 -6.69 10.50
C SER A 308 -3.61 -6.90 10.92
N PHE A 309 -3.41 -7.18 12.21
CA PHE A 309 -2.08 -7.46 12.78
C PHE A 309 -1.41 -8.65 12.07
N CYS A 310 -2.16 -9.69 11.75
CA CYS A 310 -1.66 -10.85 11.04
C CYS A 310 -1.58 -10.62 9.52
N SER A 311 -2.58 -9.96 8.92
CA SER A 311 -2.70 -9.85 7.47
C SER A 311 -1.75 -8.84 6.84
N LEU A 312 -1.61 -7.62 7.41
CA LEU A 312 -0.94 -6.52 6.72
C LEU A 312 0.59 -6.66 6.56
N PRO A 313 1.36 -7.37 7.40
CA PRO A 313 2.78 -7.62 7.15
C PRO A 313 3.07 -8.60 6.01
N MET A 314 2.06 -9.27 5.48
CA MET A 314 2.22 -10.37 4.52
C MET A 314 3.02 -10.00 3.28
N PHE A 315 2.85 -8.78 2.71
CA PHE A 315 3.62 -8.38 1.53
C PHE A 315 5.13 -8.34 1.82
N SER A 316 5.50 -7.73 2.95
CA SER A 316 6.91 -7.65 3.39
C SER A 316 7.49 -9.04 3.68
N LEU A 317 6.69 -9.94 4.27
CA LEU A 317 7.09 -11.34 4.51
C LEU A 317 7.29 -12.11 3.20
N ILE A 318 6.38 -11.95 2.24
CA ILE A 318 6.45 -12.60 0.93
C ILE A 318 7.67 -12.12 0.16
N LEU A 319 7.95 -10.81 0.19
CA LEU A 319 9.13 -10.22 -0.43
C LEU A 319 10.41 -10.75 0.20
N ALA A 320 10.51 -10.73 1.54
CA ALA A 320 11.65 -11.24 2.26
C ALA A 320 11.86 -12.75 2.01
N HIS A 321 10.77 -13.55 2.02
CA HIS A 321 10.86 -14.98 1.67
C HIS A 321 11.34 -15.21 0.23
N THR A 322 10.94 -14.36 -0.71
CA THR A 322 11.41 -14.50 -2.10
C THR A 322 12.89 -14.17 -2.21
N ASN A 323 13.34 -13.12 -1.49
CA ASN A 323 14.74 -12.73 -1.45
C ASN A 323 15.66 -13.82 -0.87
N ASP A 324 15.16 -14.70 0.02
CA ASP A 324 15.93 -15.84 0.53
C ASP A 324 16.40 -16.81 -0.58
N PHE A 325 15.73 -16.80 -1.74
CA PHE A 325 16.02 -17.70 -2.88
C PHE A 325 16.68 -16.99 -4.08
N ILE A 326 17.03 -15.73 -3.93
CA ILE A 326 17.52 -14.88 -5.03
C ILE A 326 18.81 -14.18 -4.59
N PRO A 327 19.82 -14.02 -5.49
CA PRO A 327 21.02 -13.24 -5.19
C PRO A 327 20.70 -11.77 -4.89
N LYS A 328 21.50 -11.14 -4.01
CA LYS A 328 21.27 -9.76 -3.53
C LYS A 328 21.18 -8.73 -4.66
N GLU A 329 22.00 -8.91 -5.70
CA GLU A 329 22.04 -8.03 -6.89
C GLU A 329 20.71 -8.01 -7.66
N LYS A 330 19.89 -9.05 -7.48
CA LYS A 330 18.59 -9.20 -8.15
C LYS A 330 17.38 -8.88 -7.26
N PHE A 331 17.56 -8.46 -6.00
CA PHE A 331 16.46 -8.20 -5.06
C PHE A 331 15.46 -7.15 -5.58
N VAL A 332 15.97 -6.04 -6.14
CA VAL A 332 15.10 -4.99 -6.70
C VAL A 332 14.33 -5.50 -7.91
N ALA A 333 15.01 -6.24 -8.79
CA ALA A 333 14.39 -6.81 -9.99
C ALA A 333 13.31 -7.85 -9.65
N ALA A 334 13.57 -8.72 -8.67
CA ALA A 334 12.61 -9.71 -8.18
C ALA A 334 11.41 -9.06 -7.48
N GLY A 335 11.66 -8.07 -6.64
CA GLY A 335 10.63 -7.30 -5.98
C GLY A 335 9.71 -6.58 -6.97
N ALA A 336 10.26 -6.02 -8.05
CA ALA A 336 9.48 -5.43 -9.14
C ALA A 336 8.54 -6.46 -9.81
N SER A 337 9.02 -7.69 -10.03
CA SER A 337 8.21 -8.76 -10.60
C SER A 337 7.15 -9.29 -9.63
N LEU A 338 7.46 -9.38 -8.34
CA LEU A 338 6.47 -9.68 -7.29
C LEU A 338 5.38 -8.61 -7.23
N GLN A 339 5.77 -7.33 -7.25
CA GLN A 339 4.82 -6.21 -7.23
C GLN A 339 3.91 -6.21 -8.47
N PHE A 340 4.44 -6.62 -9.62
CA PHE A 340 3.65 -6.78 -10.84
C PHE A 340 2.57 -7.87 -10.68
N ILE A 341 2.93 -9.05 -10.15
CA ILE A 341 1.98 -10.15 -9.89
C ILE A 341 0.96 -9.77 -8.80
N PHE A 342 1.42 -9.11 -7.74
CA PHE A 342 0.54 -8.50 -6.74
C PHE A 342 -0.49 -7.56 -7.39
N GLY A 343 -0.07 -6.70 -8.31
CA GLY A 343 -0.94 -5.79 -9.04
C GLY A 343 -2.02 -6.50 -9.86
N ILE A 344 -1.70 -7.64 -10.50
CA ILE A 344 -2.68 -8.45 -11.21
C ILE A 344 -3.74 -8.99 -10.24
N GLY A 345 -3.34 -9.53 -9.09
CA GLY A 345 -4.26 -9.95 -8.04
C GLY A 345 -5.11 -8.80 -7.53
N ALA A 346 -4.49 -7.64 -7.32
CA ALA A 346 -5.15 -6.46 -6.81
C ALA A 346 -6.24 -5.90 -7.74
N MET A 347 -6.09 -6.03 -9.06
CA MET A 347 -7.15 -5.66 -10.01
C MET A 347 -8.42 -6.50 -9.84
N ALA A 348 -8.28 -7.77 -9.51
CA ALA A 348 -9.41 -8.68 -9.36
C ALA A 348 -10.09 -8.59 -7.98
N GLY A 349 -9.34 -8.21 -6.93
CA GLY A 349 -9.78 -8.32 -5.55
C GLY A 349 -11.10 -7.64 -5.20
N PRO A 350 -11.26 -6.32 -5.43
CA PRO A 350 -12.50 -5.64 -5.07
C PRO A 350 -13.71 -6.19 -5.81
N PHE A 351 -13.57 -6.52 -7.09
CA PHE A 351 -14.65 -7.09 -7.88
C PHE A 351 -15.04 -8.48 -7.37
N LEU A 352 -14.09 -9.39 -7.17
CA LEU A 352 -14.36 -10.73 -6.64
C LEU A 352 -14.97 -10.67 -5.24
N CYS A 353 -14.44 -9.83 -4.35
CA CYS A 353 -14.98 -9.65 -3.01
C CYS A 353 -16.42 -9.15 -3.02
N SER A 354 -16.74 -8.23 -3.93
CA SER A 354 -18.10 -7.73 -4.08
C SER A 354 -19.10 -8.80 -4.56
N ILE A 355 -18.65 -9.77 -5.36
CA ILE A 355 -19.47 -10.94 -5.70
C ILE A 355 -19.78 -11.77 -4.46
N PHE A 356 -18.79 -12.07 -3.62
CA PHE A 356 -19.03 -12.75 -2.35
C PHE A 356 -20.01 -11.99 -1.45
N MET A 357 -19.87 -10.67 -1.36
CA MET A 357 -20.82 -9.83 -0.63
C MET A 357 -22.23 -9.86 -1.25
N GLY A 358 -22.34 -9.89 -2.57
CA GLY A 358 -23.62 -10.02 -3.28
C GLY A 358 -24.31 -11.36 -3.05
N MET A 359 -23.55 -12.45 -2.91
CA MET A 359 -24.10 -13.80 -2.73
C MET A 359 -24.57 -14.08 -1.29
N VAL A 360 -23.83 -13.62 -0.29
CA VAL A 360 -24.07 -13.99 1.12
C VAL A 360 -24.27 -12.78 2.04
N GLY A 361 -24.48 -11.59 1.48
CA GLY A 361 -24.66 -10.34 2.23
C GLY A 361 -23.31 -9.75 2.67
N PRO A 362 -23.32 -8.72 3.55
CA PRO A 362 -22.12 -7.98 3.95
C PRO A 362 -21.00 -8.89 4.46
N ASN A 363 -21.32 -9.96 5.19
CA ASN A 363 -20.34 -10.92 5.71
C ASN A 363 -19.53 -11.65 4.62
N GLY A 364 -19.98 -11.60 3.36
CA GLY A 364 -19.20 -12.05 2.21
C GLY A 364 -17.81 -11.40 2.13
N PHE A 365 -17.67 -10.19 2.68
CA PHE A 365 -16.37 -9.52 2.80
C PHE A 365 -15.35 -10.35 3.63
N PHE A 366 -15.70 -10.73 4.85
CA PHE A 366 -14.82 -11.53 5.68
C PHE A 366 -14.71 -12.98 5.22
N ILE A 367 -15.76 -13.55 4.61
CA ILE A 367 -15.70 -14.89 3.99
C ILE A 367 -14.67 -14.91 2.85
N PHE A 368 -14.64 -13.87 2.02
CA PHE A 368 -13.63 -13.70 0.99
C PHE A 368 -12.20 -13.65 1.56
N LEU A 369 -11.99 -12.82 2.60
CA LEU A 369 -10.70 -12.71 3.26
C LEU A 369 -10.26 -14.04 3.88
N LEU A 370 -11.15 -14.73 4.59
CA LEU A 370 -10.93 -16.06 5.16
C LEU A 370 -10.53 -17.07 4.07
N PHE A 371 -11.27 -17.09 2.97
CA PHE A 371 -11.03 -18.05 1.87
C PHE A 371 -9.64 -17.86 1.27
N PHE A 372 -9.27 -16.65 0.87
CA PHE A 372 -7.99 -16.42 0.21
C PHE A 372 -6.79 -16.52 1.16
N HIS A 373 -6.93 -16.14 2.43
CA HIS A 373 -5.90 -16.44 3.42
C HIS A 373 -5.72 -17.95 3.61
N SER A 374 -6.80 -18.71 3.67
CA SER A 374 -6.72 -20.17 3.75
C SER A 374 -6.03 -20.79 2.52
N VAL A 375 -6.30 -20.27 1.32
CA VAL A 375 -5.61 -20.70 0.07
C VAL A 375 -4.10 -20.50 0.19
N ILE A 376 -3.64 -19.33 0.64
CA ILE A 376 -2.21 -19.06 0.85
C ILE A 376 -1.64 -20.01 1.90
N GLY A 377 -2.34 -20.23 3.02
CA GLY A 377 -1.90 -21.10 4.10
C GLY A 377 -1.74 -22.56 3.66
N PHE A 378 -2.75 -23.12 3.00
CA PHE A 378 -2.68 -24.50 2.48
C PHE A 378 -1.62 -24.68 1.40
N TYR A 379 -1.49 -23.70 0.51
CA TYR A 379 -0.40 -23.72 -0.47
C TYR A 379 0.98 -23.67 0.20
N GLY A 380 1.12 -22.87 1.27
CA GLY A 380 2.33 -22.82 2.08
C GLY A 380 2.66 -24.15 2.73
N VAL A 381 1.68 -24.83 3.32
CA VAL A 381 1.84 -26.19 3.89
C VAL A 381 2.27 -27.18 2.82
N TYR A 382 1.65 -27.17 1.64
CA TYR A 382 2.06 -28.01 0.51
C TYR A 382 3.52 -27.73 0.12
N ARG A 383 3.90 -26.47 -0.05
CA ARG A 383 5.27 -26.07 -0.46
C ARG A 383 6.32 -26.38 0.61
N SER A 384 5.96 -26.41 1.89
CA SER A 384 6.87 -26.80 2.97
C SER A 384 7.29 -28.26 2.89
N LYS A 385 6.46 -29.13 2.30
CA LYS A 385 6.77 -30.55 2.08
C LYS A 385 7.61 -30.79 0.82
N VAL A 386 7.57 -29.89 -0.15
CA VAL A 386 8.22 -30.06 -1.48
C VAL A 386 9.64 -29.50 -1.50
N ARG A 387 9.93 -28.46 -0.72
CA ARG A 387 11.23 -27.78 -0.75
C ARG A 387 11.80 -27.61 0.65
N PRO A 388 13.07 -27.99 0.91
CA PRO A 388 13.70 -27.78 2.22
C PRO A 388 13.81 -26.31 2.60
N VAL A 389 14.03 -26.07 3.88
CA VAL A 389 14.28 -24.74 4.45
C VAL A 389 15.68 -24.29 4.06
N ILE A 390 15.86 -22.98 3.84
CA ILE A 390 17.19 -22.38 3.72
C ILE A 390 17.66 -22.08 5.14
N GLU A 391 18.75 -22.72 5.55
CA GLU A 391 19.43 -22.40 6.80
C GLU A 391 20.25 -21.11 6.62
N ASN A 392 20.04 -20.14 7.53
CA ASN A 392 20.72 -18.84 7.55
C ASN A 392 20.50 -18.02 6.26
N PRO A 393 19.28 -17.52 6.00
CA PRO A 393 19.03 -16.66 4.85
C PRO A 393 19.81 -15.34 4.97
N ASP A 394 20.45 -14.91 3.88
CA ASP A 394 21.21 -13.65 3.80
C ASP A 394 20.31 -12.40 3.85
N SER A 395 18.99 -12.56 3.71
CA SER A 395 18.04 -11.47 3.69
C SER A 395 17.43 -11.23 5.08
N GLN A 396 17.31 -9.96 5.47
CA GLN A 396 16.57 -9.54 6.66
C GLN A 396 15.17 -9.06 6.27
N PHE A 397 14.22 -9.18 7.21
CA PHE A 397 12.91 -8.57 7.03
C PHE A 397 13.03 -7.05 7.00
N VAL A 398 12.44 -6.45 5.99
CA VAL A 398 12.31 -4.99 5.88
C VAL A 398 10.85 -4.68 5.62
N ALA A 399 10.25 -3.89 6.50
CA ALA A 399 8.89 -3.42 6.33
C ALA A 399 8.80 -2.55 5.07
N MET A 400 7.86 -2.88 4.18
CA MET A 400 7.64 -2.18 2.92
C MET A 400 6.21 -1.70 2.82
N PRO A 401 5.96 -0.47 2.32
CA PRO A 401 4.61 -0.05 2.02
C PRO A 401 4.07 -0.88 0.84
N GLN A 402 2.80 -1.17 0.90
CA GLN A 402 2.13 -2.03 -0.09
C GLN A 402 2.01 -1.37 -1.47
N SER A 403 2.02 -0.04 -1.49
CA SER A 403 2.04 0.78 -2.71
C SER A 403 3.45 1.09 -3.22
N ILE A 404 4.46 0.36 -2.71
CA ILE A 404 5.85 0.60 -3.10
C ILE A 404 6.06 0.39 -4.59
N THR A 405 6.81 1.28 -5.22
CA THR A 405 7.23 1.11 -6.61
C THR A 405 8.61 0.45 -6.67
N PRO A 406 9.07 0.01 -7.85
CA PRO A 406 10.43 -0.50 -7.98
C PRO A 406 11.51 0.47 -7.49
N ALA A 407 11.30 1.79 -7.64
CA ALA A 407 12.20 2.80 -7.10
C ALA A 407 12.25 2.81 -5.56
N GLY A 408 11.12 2.52 -4.91
CA GLY A 408 11.06 2.41 -3.46
C GLY A 408 11.68 1.11 -2.93
N ILE A 409 11.65 0.02 -3.71
CA ILE A 409 12.32 -1.24 -3.33
C ILE A 409 13.83 -1.04 -3.19
N GLU A 410 14.44 -0.14 -3.94
CA GLU A 410 15.85 0.24 -3.80
C GLU A 410 16.18 0.85 -2.42
N LEU A 411 15.19 1.38 -1.69
CA LEU A 411 15.36 1.87 -0.31
C LEU A 411 15.53 0.73 0.70
N ASN A 412 15.34 -0.53 0.30
CA ASN A 412 15.58 -1.67 1.16
C ASN A 412 17.08 -1.75 1.53
N PRO A 413 17.44 -1.70 2.82
CA PRO A 413 18.83 -1.78 3.25
C PRO A 413 19.50 -3.13 2.93
N SER A 414 18.71 -4.19 2.64
CA SER A 414 19.24 -5.50 2.24
C SER A 414 19.65 -5.56 0.76
N THR A 415 19.31 -4.56 -0.06
CA THR A 415 19.78 -4.47 -1.45
C THR A 415 21.25 -4.07 -1.47
N GLU A 416 22.03 -4.59 -2.45
CA GLU A 416 23.39 -4.14 -2.60
C GLU A 416 23.50 -2.62 -2.81
N PRO A 417 24.60 -2.01 -2.30
CA PRO A 417 24.89 -0.62 -2.62
C PRO A 417 25.05 -0.50 -4.14
N ILE A 418 24.30 0.41 -4.74
CA ILE A 418 24.61 0.83 -6.09
C ILE A 418 25.88 1.67 -5.96
N ASP A 419 27.03 1.08 -6.33
CA ASP A 419 28.28 1.83 -6.53
C ASP A 419 28.05 2.79 -7.70
N ASP A 420 27.63 4.00 -7.37
CA ASP A 420 27.58 5.11 -8.29
C ASP A 420 28.94 5.82 -8.19
N PRO A 421 29.84 5.66 -9.16
CA PRO A 421 31.13 6.33 -9.15
C PRO A 421 31.01 7.87 -9.12
N THR A 422 29.83 8.42 -9.46
CA THR A 422 29.52 9.86 -9.35
C THR A 422 29.04 10.26 -7.95
N LYS A 423 28.71 9.29 -7.08
CA LYS A 423 28.39 9.51 -5.65
C LYS A 423 29.60 9.33 -4.73
N GLN A 424 30.76 8.95 -5.27
CA GLN A 424 32.01 9.06 -4.51
C GLN A 424 32.20 10.53 -4.18
N THR A 425 32.13 10.79 -2.93
CA THR A 425 32.32 12.03 -2.22
C THR A 425 33.34 12.91 -2.93
N ILE A 426 32.91 14.06 -3.42
CA ILE A 426 33.80 15.21 -3.48
C ILE A 426 34.00 15.57 -2.00
N GLU A 427 34.92 14.87 -1.32
CA GLU A 427 35.59 15.47 -0.20
C GLU A 427 36.29 16.71 -0.76
N PRO A 428 36.09 17.89 -0.22
CA PRO A 428 36.87 19.03 -0.62
C PRO A 428 38.32 18.66 -0.29
N VAL A 429 39.15 18.52 -1.32
CA VAL A 429 40.61 18.55 -1.17
C VAL A 429 40.87 19.95 -0.63
N VAL A 430 41.00 20.05 0.68
CA VAL A 430 41.62 21.20 1.34
C VAL A 430 43.12 21.01 1.05
N GLU A 431 43.57 21.55 -0.08
CA GLU A 431 44.99 21.84 -0.27
C GLU A 431 45.42 22.78 0.86
N GLU A 432 46.09 22.23 1.84
CA GLU A 432 46.87 23.02 2.79
C GLU A 432 47.92 23.82 1.98
N ILE A 433 47.59 25.08 1.69
CA ILE A 433 48.58 26.05 1.21
C ILE A 433 49.50 26.28 2.40
N LYS A 434 50.62 25.58 2.40
CA LYS A 434 51.78 25.91 3.28
C LYS A 434 52.28 27.29 2.89
N PRO A 435 52.40 28.23 3.83
CA PRO A 435 53.03 29.51 3.52
C PRO A 435 54.51 29.25 3.27
N ASN A 436 54.98 29.61 2.08
CA ASN A 436 56.38 29.71 1.80
C ASN A 436 57.00 30.83 2.64
N ASN A 437 57.97 30.47 3.47
CA ASN A 437 58.93 31.40 4.09
C ASN A 437 59.87 31.99 3.06
#